data_d6b77d3f91414ca362335126983191cb
#
_entry.id   d6b77d3f91414ca362335126983191cb
#
_cell.length_a   1.000
_cell.length_b   1.000
_cell.length_c   1.000
_cell.angle_alpha   90.00
_cell.angle_beta   90.00
_cell.angle_gamma   90.00
#
_symmetry.space_group_name_H-M   'P 1'
#
loop_
_entity.id
_entity.type
_entity.pdbx_description
1 polymer ?
#
loop_
_entity_poly.entity_id
_entity_poly.type
_entity_poly.pdbx_seq_one_letter_code
_entity_poly.pdbx_strand_id
1 'polypeptide(L)'
;MYWITISLKSEAMFGPRSPRAEGRAGIPVVGGGDGLDHELAGFGPFGTAGAHCFDPDHPLYRRIAAMAAVRAGYPVLRSGRQYLRPVSVFGEPFSLARAGELFGWSRILVDEEALCILNPNGLAARGADVLVDAQLNPPGAAFTVIMNSSEAGGASAGDHPVGSQTPVRRTPSGTAYVAIRSVGPSEALVLINRP
;
A
#
# COMPACT_ATOMS: atom_id res chain seq x y z
N MET A 1 -14.02 3.91 -14.58
CA MET A 1 -12.81 4.39 -13.87
C MET A 1 -13.20 4.48 -12.39
N TYR A 2 -13.12 3.36 -11.67
CA TYR A 2 -13.52 3.32 -10.26
C TYR A 2 -12.28 3.60 -9.40
N TRP A 3 -12.34 4.68 -8.64
CA TRP A 3 -11.40 4.98 -7.57
C TRP A 3 -11.78 4.11 -6.37
N ILE A 4 -10.88 3.24 -5.94
CA ILE A 4 -11.04 2.60 -4.65
C ILE A 4 -10.64 3.65 -3.60
N THR A 5 -11.63 4.26 -3.00
CA THR A 5 -11.43 5.08 -1.81
C THR A 5 -11.13 4.12 -0.66
N ILE A 6 -9.86 3.93 -0.33
CA ILE A 6 -9.46 3.18 0.85
C ILE A 6 -9.77 4.09 2.05
N SER A 7 -10.89 3.85 2.70
CA SER A 7 -11.21 4.47 3.98
C SER A 7 -10.33 3.80 5.05
N LEU A 8 -9.17 4.36 5.29
CA LEU A 8 -8.30 3.93 6.38
C LEU A 8 -8.88 4.43 7.71
N LYS A 9 -9.83 3.68 8.26
CA LYS A 9 -10.23 3.83 9.67
C LYS A 9 -9.23 3.06 10.53
N SER A 10 -8.14 3.69 10.89
CA SER A 10 -7.29 3.22 11.97
C SER A 10 -7.00 4.38 12.90
N GLU A 11 -7.57 4.35 14.10
CA GLU A 11 -7.24 5.31 15.17
C GLU A 11 -5.75 5.28 15.55
N ALA A 12 -5.06 4.21 15.22
CA ALA A 12 -3.62 4.05 15.44
C ALA A 12 -2.75 4.85 14.47
N MET A 13 -3.31 5.37 13.36
CA MET A 13 -2.56 6.22 12.42
C MET A 13 -2.51 7.68 12.86
N PHE A 14 -3.42 8.08 13.73
CA PHE A 14 -3.51 9.43 14.25
C PHE A 14 -3.14 9.35 15.70
N GLY A 15 -2.00 9.88 16.09
CA GLY A 15 -1.59 9.96 17.49
C GLY A 15 -2.70 10.47 18.41
N PRO A 16 -2.53 10.45 19.74
CA PRO A 16 -3.59 10.78 20.68
C PRO A 16 -4.20 12.13 20.31
N ARG A 17 -5.52 12.12 20.12
CA ARG A 17 -6.29 13.35 19.87
C ARG A 17 -5.99 14.33 21.01
N SER A 18 -5.56 15.50 20.67
CA SER A 18 -5.54 16.61 21.62
C SER A 18 -6.90 16.71 22.28
N PRO A 19 -6.99 16.93 23.62
CA PRO A 19 -8.26 17.02 24.28
C PRO A 19 -9.10 18.11 23.61
N ARG A 20 -10.27 17.70 23.14
CA ARG A 20 -11.28 18.65 22.64
C ARG A 20 -11.52 19.69 23.71
N ALA A 21 -11.35 20.94 23.36
CA ALA A 21 -11.95 22.02 24.13
C ALA A 21 -13.48 21.80 24.12
N GLU A 22 -14.03 21.33 25.21
CA GLU A 22 -15.48 21.23 25.41
C GLU A 22 -16.08 22.63 25.30
N GLY A 23 -16.94 22.83 24.34
CA GLY A 23 -17.81 24.00 24.28
C GLY A 23 -17.73 24.80 23.01
N ARG A 24 -18.15 24.21 21.90
CA ARG A 24 -18.87 24.91 20.84
C ARG A 24 -19.46 23.92 19.82
N ALA A 25 -20.74 23.63 19.96
CA ALA A 25 -21.55 23.16 18.86
C ALA A 25 -21.75 24.36 17.92
N GLY A 26 -20.94 24.46 16.87
CA GLY A 26 -21.04 25.48 15.85
C GLY A 26 -20.52 24.90 14.55
N ILE A 27 -21.28 25.03 13.49
CA ILE A 27 -20.82 24.80 12.12
C ILE A 27 -19.61 25.73 11.92
N PRO A 28 -18.44 25.24 11.43
CA PRO A 28 -17.30 26.10 11.18
C PRO A 28 -17.71 27.23 10.26
N VAL A 29 -17.55 28.46 10.72
CA VAL A 29 -17.79 29.63 9.87
C VAL A 29 -16.60 29.72 8.93
N VAL A 30 -16.84 29.49 7.65
CA VAL A 30 -15.87 29.73 6.57
C VAL A 30 -15.66 31.23 6.47
N GLY A 31 -14.76 31.74 7.25
CA GLY A 31 -14.44 33.16 7.29
C GLY A 31 -12.99 33.35 7.72
N GLY A 32 -12.15 33.57 6.76
CA GLY A 32 -10.80 34.08 6.75
C GLY A 32 -9.97 34.02 8.02
N GLY A 33 -8.80 33.51 7.91
CA GLY A 33 -7.75 33.59 8.91
C GLY A 33 -7.44 32.29 9.61
N ASP A 34 -6.51 32.32 10.46
CA ASP A 34 -5.78 31.23 11.14
C ASP A 34 -6.62 30.13 11.82
N GLY A 35 -7.93 30.28 11.91
CA GLY A 35 -8.85 29.31 12.47
C GLY A 35 -9.14 28.11 11.57
N LEU A 36 -8.99 28.25 10.28
CA LEU A 36 -9.35 27.23 9.30
C LEU A 36 -8.43 26.01 9.37
N ASP A 37 -7.16 26.22 9.61
CA ASP A 37 -6.17 25.14 9.69
C ASP A 37 -6.38 24.24 10.90
N HIS A 38 -6.93 24.80 11.99
CA HIS A 38 -7.26 24.05 13.20
C HIS A 38 -8.59 23.30 13.10
N GLU A 39 -9.52 23.82 12.30
CA GLU A 39 -10.87 23.28 12.19
C GLU A 39 -11.02 22.25 11.08
N LEU A 40 -10.11 22.22 10.11
CA LEU A 40 -10.05 21.19 9.08
C LEU A 40 -9.44 19.90 9.64
N ALA A 41 -10.10 19.32 10.62
CA ALA A 41 -9.67 18.08 11.27
C ALA A 41 -9.46 16.91 10.28
N GLY A 42 -10.14 16.92 9.14
CA GLY A 42 -9.93 15.97 8.06
C GLY A 42 -8.57 16.10 7.36
N PHE A 43 -7.93 17.25 7.50
CA PHE A 43 -6.59 17.50 6.98
C PHE A 43 -5.51 17.44 8.08
N GLY A 44 -5.89 17.10 9.30
CA GLY A 44 -4.99 17.02 10.45
C GLY A 44 -3.66 16.29 10.20
N PRO A 45 -3.60 15.17 9.46
CA PRO A 45 -2.35 14.52 9.11
C PRO A 45 -1.45 15.33 8.17
N PHE A 46 -2.01 16.30 7.48
CA PHE A 46 -1.33 17.18 6.53
C PHE A 46 -1.27 18.61 7.03
N GLY A 47 -2.06 18.93 8.07
CA GLY A 47 -2.17 20.25 8.63
C GLY A 47 -1.08 20.50 9.67
N THR A 48 -0.41 21.60 9.53
CA THR A 48 0.47 22.16 10.55
C THR A 48 -0.14 23.48 10.98
N ALA A 49 -0.21 23.71 12.29
CA ALA A 49 -0.75 24.95 12.84
C ALA A 49 -0.03 26.17 12.23
N GLY A 50 -0.79 27.08 11.61
CA GLY A 50 -0.25 28.28 11.00
C GLY A 50 0.51 28.09 9.68
N ALA A 51 0.42 26.90 9.07
CA ALA A 51 1.01 26.58 7.77
C ALA A 51 -0.05 26.02 6.81
N HIS A 52 0.34 25.73 5.57
CA HIS A 52 -0.53 25.02 4.63
C HIS A 52 -0.75 23.55 5.09
N CYS A 53 -1.80 22.91 4.57
CA CYS A 53 -2.21 21.55 4.94
C CYS A 53 -1.26 20.42 4.51
N PHE A 54 -0.06 20.72 4.01
CA PHE A 54 0.89 19.74 3.52
C PHE A 54 2.18 19.81 4.33
N ASP A 55 2.45 18.74 5.07
CA ASP A 55 3.72 18.53 5.74
C ASP A 55 4.51 17.46 4.97
N PRO A 56 5.58 17.84 4.22
CA PRO A 56 6.36 16.89 3.44
C PRO A 56 7.16 15.91 4.32
N ASP A 57 7.36 16.22 5.58
CA ASP A 57 8.06 15.35 6.53
C ASP A 57 7.14 14.34 7.21
N HIS A 58 5.83 14.54 7.10
CA HIS A 58 4.87 13.62 7.68
C HIS A 58 4.95 12.23 7.02
N PRO A 59 4.98 11.12 7.78
CA PRO A 59 5.13 9.77 7.24
C PRO A 59 4.08 9.41 6.19
N LEU A 60 2.84 9.87 6.34
CA LEU A 60 1.78 9.63 5.36
C LEU A 60 2.05 10.36 4.04
N TYR A 61 2.51 11.62 4.10
CA TYR A 61 2.91 12.36 2.90
C TYR A 61 4.02 11.64 2.14
N ARG A 62 5.07 11.19 2.85
CA ARG A 62 6.19 10.43 2.27
C ARG A 62 5.72 9.14 1.61
N ARG A 63 4.82 8.39 2.24
CA ARG A 63 4.24 7.16 1.66
C ARG A 63 3.48 7.45 0.37
N ILE A 64 2.61 8.45 0.37
CA ILE A 64 1.84 8.84 -0.83
C ILE A 64 2.77 9.35 -1.94
N ALA A 65 3.75 10.18 -1.60
CA ALA A 65 4.73 10.71 -2.55
C ALA A 65 5.55 9.58 -3.18
N ALA A 66 6.00 8.59 -2.39
CA ALA A 66 6.72 7.43 -2.91
C ALA A 66 5.85 6.59 -3.86
N MET A 67 4.59 6.32 -3.51
CA MET A 67 3.67 5.61 -4.40
C MET A 67 3.45 6.37 -5.72
N ALA A 68 3.30 7.69 -5.65
CA ALA A 68 3.13 8.53 -6.83
C ALA A 68 4.39 8.53 -7.72
N ALA A 69 5.58 8.63 -7.11
CA ALA A 69 6.85 8.58 -7.81
C ALA A 69 7.08 7.23 -8.52
N VAL A 70 6.87 6.13 -7.81
CA VAL A 70 6.98 4.78 -8.39
C VAL A 70 5.97 4.62 -9.53
N ARG A 71 4.71 5.01 -9.34
CA ARG A 71 3.71 4.97 -10.40
C ARG A 71 4.10 5.82 -11.61
N ALA A 72 4.72 6.97 -11.39
CA ALA A 72 5.22 7.83 -12.49
C ALA A 72 6.41 7.20 -13.23
N GLY A 73 7.30 6.52 -12.51
CA GLY A 73 8.50 5.88 -13.07
C GLY A 73 8.21 4.63 -13.91
N TYR A 74 7.16 3.88 -13.58
CA TYR A 74 6.88 2.59 -14.22
C TYR A 74 5.62 2.63 -15.10
N PRO A 75 5.76 2.54 -16.44
CA PRO A 75 4.62 2.53 -17.38
C PRO A 75 3.58 1.43 -17.08
N VAL A 76 4.03 0.26 -16.65
CA VAL A 76 3.15 -0.86 -16.27
C VAL A 76 2.15 -0.48 -15.19
N LEU A 77 2.55 0.34 -14.22
CA LEU A 77 1.67 0.81 -13.14
C LEU A 77 0.65 1.87 -13.61
N ARG A 78 0.91 2.54 -14.74
CA ARG A 78 -0.01 3.55 -15.31
C ARG A 78 -0.95 2.96 -16.34
N SER A 79 -0.41 2.17 -17.26
CA SER A 79 -1.09 1.75 -18.48
C SER A 79 -1.35 0.24 -18.54
N GLY A 80 -0.74 -0.56 -17.67
CA GLY A 80 -0.94 -2.02 -17.63
C GLY A 80 -2.39 -2.38 -17.28
N ARG A 81 -2.87 -3.52 -17.76
CA ARG A 81 -4.16 -4.09 -17.37
C ARG A 81 -4.08 -4.61 -15.93
N GLN A 82 -5.16 -4.47 -15.19
CA GLN A 82 -5.24 -4.92 -13.80
C GLN A 82 -5.91 -6.28 -13.70
N TYR A 83 -5.29 -7.17 -12.91
CA TYR A 83 -5.80 -8.51 -12.62
C TYR A 83 -5.75 -8.74 -11.10
N LEU A 84 -6.88 -9.09 -10.50
CA LEU A 84 -6.89 -9.59 -9.12
C LEU A 84 -6.13 -10.90 -9.07
N ARG A 85 -5.29 -11.07 -8.06
CA ARG A 85 -4.50 -12.29 -7.90
C ARG A 85 -5.04 -13.12 -6.73
N PRO A 86 -5.39 -14.38 -7.00
CA PRO A 86 -5.68 -15.33 -5.93
C PRO A 86 -4.50 -15.47 -4.98
N VAL A 87 -4.81 -15.68 -3.72
CA VAL A 87 -3.84 -15.90 -2.64
C VAL A 87 -4.06 -17.26 -2.00
N SER A 88 -3.01 -17.83 -1.42
CA SER A 88 -3.06 -19.03 -0.58
C SER A 88 -2.45 -18.70 0.78
N VAL A 89 -3.22 -18.91 1.84
CA VAL A 89 -2.81 -18.72 3.22
C VAL A 89 -2.58 -20.10 3.84
N PHE A 90 -1.40 -20.31 4.45
CA PHE A 90 -1.04 -21.58 5.09
C PHE A 90 -1.18 -22.85 4.23
N GLY A 91 -1.01 -22.73 2.91
CA GLY A 91 -1.12 -23.87 1.99
C GLY A 91 -2.55 -24.25 1.59
N GLU A 92 -3.54 -23.44 1.96
CA GLU A 92 -4.91 -23.58 1.45
C GLU A 92 -4.95 -23.42 -0.09
N PRO A 93 -5.99 -23.93 -0.75
CA PRO A 93 -6.17 -23.68 -2.18
C PRO A 93 -6.20 -22.19 -2.50
N PHE A 94 -5.61 -21.80 -3.63
CA PHE A 94 -5.64 -20.42 -4.10
C PHE A 94 -7.07 -19.94 -4.30
N SER A 95 -7.42 -18.82 -3.69
CA SER A 95 -8.72 -18.16 -3.77
C SER A 95 -8.55 -16.65 -3.74
N LEU A 96 -9.60 -15.90 -4.06
CA LEU A 96 -9.59 -14.46 -3.83
C LEU A 96 -9.47 -14.18 -2.33
N ALA A 97 -8.70 -13.14 -1.99
CA ALA A 97 -8.46 -12.74 -0.61
C ALA A 97 -9.78 -12.49 0.14
N ARG A 98 -9.88 -13.02 1.34
CA ARG A 98 -10.97 -12.78 2.28
C ARG A 98 -10.68 -11.55 3.14
N ALA A 99 -11.65 -11.14 3.92
CA ALA A 99 -11.50 -10.00 4.83
C ALA A 99 -10.32 -10.21 5.80
N GLY A 100 -9.40 -9.24 5.83
CA GLY A 100 -8.21 -9.26 6.69
C GLY A 100 -7.04 -10.09 6.20
N GLU A 101 -7.14 -10.73 5.03
CA GLU A 101 -6.02 -11.38 4.34
C GLU A 101 -5.25 -10.40 3.47
N LEU A 102 -4.05 -10.80 3.03
CA LEU A 102 -3.30 -10.05 2.03
C LEU A 102 -4.11 -9.92 0.75
N PHE A 103 -4.15 -8.72 0.22
CA PHE A 103 -4.78 -8.41 -1.06
C PHE A 103 -3.70 -8.22 -2.12
N GLY A 104 -3.79 -8.99 -3.21
CA GLY A 104 -2.84 -8.95 -4.32
C GLY A 104 -3.51 -8.63 -5.65
N TRP A 105 -2.87 -7.80 -6.45
CA TRP A 105 -3.24 -7.60 -7.86
C TRP A 105 -2.00 -7.35 -8.70
N SER A 106 -2.05 -7.77 -9.94
CA SER A 106 -1.02 -7.46 -10.94
C SER A 106 -1.45 -6.35 -11.87
N ARG A 107 -0.48 -5.58 -12.31
CA ARG A 107 -0.56 -4.73 -13.49
C ARG A 107 0.32 -5.37 -14.55
N ILE A 108 -0.22 -5.60 -15.75
CA ILE A 108 0.52 -6.21 -16.85
C ILE A 108 0.51 -5.29 -18.06
N LEU A 109 1.70 -5.00 -18.57
CA LEU A 109 1.90 -4.25 -19.80
C LEU A 109 2.88 -5.01 -20.69
N VAL A 110 2.38 -5.56 -21.79
CA VAL A 110 3.13 -6.42 -22.72
C VAL A 110 3.72 -7.65 -22.00
N ASP A 111 4.99 -7.63 -21.66
CA ASP A 111 5.75 -8.71 -21.01
C ASP A 111 6.24 -8.35 -19.59
N GLU A 112 5.80 -7.22 -19.10
CA GLU A 112 6.13 -6.72 -17.76
C GLU A 112 4.94 -6.93 -16.80
N GLU A 113 5.21 -7.51 -15.65
CA GLU A 113 4.24 -7.68 -14.58
C GLU A 113 4.72 -6.95 -13.32
N ALA A 114 3.92 -5.99 -12.85
CA ALA A 114 4.06 -5.41 -11.53
C ALA A 114 3.03 -6.04 -10.59
N LEU A 115 3.50 -6.64 -9.51
CA LEU A 115 2.70 -7.22 -8.45
C LEU A 115 2.54 -6.20 -7.32
N CYS A 116 1.31 -5.81 -7.05
CA CYS A 116 0.95 -4.90 -5.96
C CYS A 116 0.34 -5.71 -4.83
N ILE A 117 0.82 -5.51 -3.63
CA ILE A 117 0.39 -6.20 -2.41
C ILE A 117 -0.06 -5.17 -1.38
N LEU A 118 -1.14 -5.45 -0.68
CA LEU A 118 -1.64 -4.64 0.42
C LEU A 118 -2.03 -5.55 1.58
N ASN A 119 -1.55 -5.23 2.77
CA ASN A 119 -2.10 -5.76 4.00
C ASN A 119 -3.19 -4.79 4.51
N PRO A 120 -4.48 -5.10 4.35
CA PRO A 120 -5.56 -4.23 4.82
C PRO A 120 -5.78 -4.34 6.35
N ASN A 121 -5.11 -5.27 7.01
CA ASN A 121 -5.19 -5.42 8.47
C ASN A 121 -4.35 -4.32 9.13
N GLY A 122 -4.99 -3.49 9.93
CA GLY A 122 -4.32 -2.38 10.63
C GLY A 122 -3.61 -2.79 11.94
N LEU A 123 -3.70 -4.06 12.36
CA LEU A 123 -3.22 -4.49 13.68
C LEU A 123 -2.14 -5.57 13.61
N ALA A 124 -2.17 -6.41 12.59
CA ALA A 124 -1.28 -7.56 12.53
C ALA A 124 -0.63 -7.72 11.15
N ALA A 125 0.61 -8.20 11.14
CA ALA A 125 1.30 -8.61 9.92
C ALA A 125 0.57 -9.80 9.28
N ARG A 126 0.64 -9.88 7.95
CA ARG A 126 0.04 -10.95 7.14
C ARG A 126 1.04 -11.48 6.13
N GLY A 127 0.82 -12.71 5.71
CA GLY A 127 1.57 -13.35 4.63
C GLY A 127 0.67 -14.27 3.82
N ALA A 128 1.01 -14.45 2.55
CA ALA A 128 0.36 -15.39 1.66
C ALA A 128 1.27 -15.75 0.48
N ASP A 129 0.99 -16.86 -0.17
CA ASP A 129 1.46 -17.13 -1.51
C ASP A 129 0.52 -16.41 -2.49
N VAL A 130 1.06 -15.62 -3.39
CA VAL A 130 0.27 -14.79 -4.32
C VAL A 130 0.52 -15.25 -5.74
N LEU A 131 -0.54 -15.59 -6.48
CA LEU A 131 -0.45 -15.99 -7.86
C LEU A 131 0.13 -14.90 -8.74
N VAL A 132 0.98 -15.30 -9.70
CA VAL A 132 1.52 -14.45 -10.75
C VAL A 132 1.33 -15.10 -12.12
N ASP A 133 1.56 -14.36 -13.18
CA ASP A 133 1.44 -14.90 -14.53
C ASP A 133 2.57 -15.90 -14.80
N ALA A 134 2.19 -17.15 -15.13
CA ALA A 134 3.16 -18.21 -15.35
C ALA A 134 3.92 -18.10 -16.67
N GLN A 135 3.36 -17.40 -17.68
CA GLN A 135 4.00 -17.19 -18.96
C GLN A 135 5.02 -16.05 -18.91
N LEU A 136 4.69 -14.98 -18.20
CA LEU A 136 5.59 -13.84 -18.02
C LEU A 136 6.73 -14.14 -17.05
N ASN A 137 6.55 -15.11 -16.17
CA ASN A 137 7.50 -15.45 -15.12
C ASN A 137 7.97 -16.91 -15.25
N PRO A 138 8.96 -17.19 -16.12
CA PRO A 138 9.49 -18.54 -16.32
C PRO A 138 10.20 -19.07 -15.06
N PRO A 139 10.54 -20.38 -15.01
CA PRO A 139 11.36 -20.92 -13.92
C PRO A 139 12.65 -20.13 -13.74
N GLY A 140 12.97 -19.78 -12.48
CA GLY A 140 14.14 -18.95 -12.14
C GLY A 140 13.87 -17.45 -12.15
N ALA A 141 12.69 -16.99 -12.56
CA ALA A 141 12.31 -15.59 -12.44
C ALA A 141 12.18 -15.16 -10.97
N ALA A 142 12.37 -13.88 -10.73
CA ALA A 142 12.17 -13.26 -9.43
C ALA A 142 11.49 -11.90 -9.61
N PHE A 143 10.80 -11.47 -8.56
CA PHE A 143 10.27 -10.12 -8.44
C PHE A 143 11.17 -9.28 -7.55
N THR A 144 11.48 -8.05 -7.98
CA THR A 144 12.23 -7.08 -7.20
C THR A 144 11.27 -6.10 -6.54
N VAL A 145 11.43 -5.85 -5.25
CA VAL A 145 10.66 -4.83 -4.53
C VAL A 145 11.11 -3.45 -5.01
N ILE A 146 10.20 -2.69 -5.58
CA ILE A 146 10.44 -1.31 -6.05
C ILE A 146 9.80 -0.25 -5.15
N MET A 147 8.92 -0.66 -4.25
CA MET A 147 8.32 0.21 -3.25
C MET A 147 7.88 -0.60 -2.02
N ASN A 148 8.21 -0.07 -0.86
CA ASN A 148 7.69 -0.47 0.43
C ASN A 148 7.16 0.77 1.16
N SER A 149 5.87 0.77 1.50
CA SER A 149 5.24 1.96 2.11
C SER A 149 5.71 2.24 3.53
N SER A 150 6.16 1.23 4.27
CA SER A 150 6.73 1.40 5.61
C SER A 150 8.09 2.06 5.55
N GLU A 151 8.98 1.58 4.67
CA GLU A 151 10.28 2.18 4.41
C GLU A 151 10.16 3.62 3.91
N ALA A 152 9.28 3.88 2.96
CA ALA A 152 8.98 5.22 2.47
C ALA A 152 8.48 6.17 3.57
N GLY A 153 7.78 5.65 4.57
CA GLY A 153 7.33 6.39 5.75
C GLY A 153 8.39 6.57 6.84
N GLY A 154 9.61 6.05 6.63
CA GLY A 154 10.70 6.14 7.60
C GLY A 154 10.69 5.03 8.66
N ALA A 155 9.86 3.99 8.50
CA ALA A 155 9.84 2.80 9.34
C ALA A 155 10.71 1.67 8.75
N SER A 156 10.86 0.56 9.49
CA SER A 156 11.56 -0.60 8.98
C SER A 156 10.81 -1.23 7.81
N ALA A 157 11.56 -1.64 6.78
CA ALA A 157 11.03 -2.39 5.64
C ALA A 157 10.70 -3.85 5.96
N GLY A 158 11.04 -4.34 7.15
CA GLY A 158 10.87 -5.73 7.53
C GLY A 158 11.57 -6.69 6.55
N ASP A 159 10.84 -7.69 6.07
CA ASP A 159 11.38 -8.72 5.17
C ASP A 159 11.44 -8.26 3.69
N HIS A 160 10.93 -7.06 3.38
CA HIS A 160 10.76 -6.58 2.01
C HIS A 160 11.37 -5.20 1.74
N PRO A 161 12.69 -5.01 1.99
CA PRO A 161 13.34 -3.74 1.66
C PRO A 161 13.35 -3.50 0.14
N VAL A 162 13.32 -2.24 -0.27
CA VAL A 162 13.44 -1.87 -1.68
C VAL A 162 14.75 -2.42 -2.25
N GLY A 163 14.67 -3.05 -3.44
CA GLY A 163 15.77 -3.75 -4.09
C GLY A 163 15.90 -5.23 -3.72
N SER A 164 15.21 -5.71 -2.69
CA SER A 164 15.19 -7.15 -2.38
C SER A 164 14.43 -7.94 -3.44
N GLN A 165 14.84 -9.21 -3.61
CA GLN A 165 14.24 -10.10 -4.60
C GLN A 165 13.47 -11.24 -3.94
N THR A 166 12.30 -11.55 -4.50
CA THR A 166 11.50 -12.70 -4.10
C THR A 166 11.36 -13.65 -5.29
N PRO A 167 11.82 -14.90 -5.18
CA PRO A 167 11.80 -15.84 -6.28
C PRO A 167 10.38 -16.29 -6.61
N VAL A 168 10.11 -16.50 -7.89
CA VAL A 168 8.90 -17.15 -8.37
C VAL A 168 9.00 -18.65 -8.11
N ARG A 169 8.00 -19.19 -7.45
CA ARG A 169 7.87 -20.61 -7.14
C ARG A 169 6.76 -21.24 -8.00
N ARG A 170 6.77 -22.55 -8.07
CA ARG A 170 5.71 -23.30 -8.77
C ARG A 170 5.13 -24.39 -7.90
N THR A 171 3.82 -24.56 -8.00
CA THR A 171 3.14 -25.74 -7.44
C THR A 171 3.47 -26.97 -8.28
N PRO A 172 3.21 -28.19 -7.79
CA PRO A 172 3.33 -29.40 -8.61
C PRO A 172 2.48 -29.39 -9.89
N SER A 173 1.37 -28.64 -9.90
CA SER A 173 0.51 -28.43 -11.07
C SER A 173 1.03 -27.36 -12.05
N GLY A 174 2.20 -26.74 -11.78
CA GLY A 174 2.81 -25.72 -12.64
C GLY A 174 2.34 -24.29 -12.39
N THR A 175 1.46 -24.06 -11.43
CA THR A 175 0.97 -22.73 -11.08
C THR A 175 2.09 -21.87 -10.49
N ALA A 176 2.34 -20.67 -11.05
CA ALA A 176 3.37 -19.76 -10.58
C ALA A 176 2.87 -18.86 -9.45
N TYR A 177 3.68 -18.68 -8.42
CA TYR A 177 3.37 -17.80 -7.29
C TYR A 177 4.62 -17.20 -6.67
N VAL A 178 4.43 -16.13 -5.93
CA VAL A 178 5.45 -15.47 -5.09
C VAL A 178 5.05 -15.62 -3.63
N ALA A 179 5.98 -16.05 -2.78
CA ALA A 179 5.74 -16.20 -1.35
C ALA A 179 6.00 -14.86 -0.64
N ILE A 180 4.95 -14.15 -0.30
CA ILE A 180 5.01 -12.89 0.44
C ILE A 180 4.79 -13.19 1.92
N ARG A 181 5.70 -12.75 2.77
CA ARG A 181 5.66 -13.01 4.22
C ARG A 181 5.78 -11.70 5.00
N SER A 182 5.20 -11.68 6.20
CA SER A 182 5.42 -10.62 7.19
C SER A 182 5.18 -9.19 6.68
N VAL A 183 4.21 -8.98 5.79
CA VAL A 183 3.79 -7.63 5.42
C VAL A 183 3.14 -6.97 6.63
N GLY A 184 3.69 -5.86 7.08
CA GLY A 184 3.26 -5.15 8.28
C GLY A 184 1.82 -4.62 8.21
N PRO A 185 1.26 -4.17 9.34
CA PRO A 185 -0.07 -3.57 9.38
C PRO A 185 -0.20 -2.37 8.44
N SER A 186 -1.25 -2.33 7.62
CA SER A 186 -1.51 -1.26 6.64
C SER A 186 -0.34 -0.99 5.69
N GLU A 187 0.51 -1.97 5.47
CA GLU A 187 1.67 -1.87 4.58
C GLU A 187 1.30 -2.26 3.15
N ALA A 188 1.88 -1.53 2.20
CA ALA A 188 1.77 -1.79 0.78
C ALA A 188 3.16 -2.02 0.16
N LEU A 189 3.23 -3.00 -0.73
CA LEU A 189 4.42 -3.33 -1.51
C LEU A 189 4.11 -3.23 -3.00
N VAL A 190 5.09 -2.85 -3.79
CA VAL A 190 5.08 -3.02 -5.25
C VAL A 190 6.35 -3.75 -5.65
N LEU A 191 6.17 -4.83 -6.37
CA LEU A 191 7.26 -5.65 -6.90
C LEU A 191 7.14 -5.71 -8.42
N ILE A 192 8.26 -5.91 -9.11
CA ILE A 192 8.30 -5.98 -10.57
C ILE A 192 9.17 -7.17 -11.01
N ASN A 193 8.74 -7.85 -12.07
CA ASN A 193 9.47 -9.01 -12.60
C ASN A 193 10.69 -8.63 -13.47
N ARG A 194 10.74 -7.38 -13.92
CA ARG A 194 11.87 -6.81 -14.68
C ARG A 194 12.17 -5.42 -14.11
N PRO A 195 13.25 -5.26 -13.35
CA PRO A 195 13.66 -3.98 -12.76
C PRO A 195 14.26 -3.02 -13.80
#